data_9ac8bd28b762f83ab418d57af88e0cd1
#
_entry.id   9ac8bd28b762f83ab418d57af88e0cd1
#
_cell.length_a   1.000
_cell.length_b   1.000
_cell.length_c   1.000
_cell.angle_alpha   90.00
_cell.angle_beta   90.00
_cell.angle_gamma   90.00
#
_symmetry.space_group_name_H-M   'P 1'
#
loop_
_entity.id
_entity.type
_entity.pdbx_description
1 polymer ?
#
loop_
_entity_poly.entity_id
_entity_poly.type
_entity_poly.pdbx_seq_one_letter_code
_entity_poly.pdbx_strand_id
1 'polypeptide(L)'
;IPGSSPENYILNPNISYLLFGFIFARIGFLEKDIFAKSGSSGIITFGLLLMLPGSLAQVSPSSLLSMIVPVFGILLLCSIGITALCGLIGKMLGYSPFASAAIGVTCMLAYPATQIITTEAVDSFEWEGEDRQRAMDYMLPKMIIGGFVTVTIASVAFASIISPMIFS
;
A
#
# COMPACT_ATOMS: atom_id res chain seq x y z
N ILE A 1 16.65 20.00 4.02
CA ILE A 1 17.76 20.79 4.58
C ILE A 1 18.91 19.82 4.76
N PRO A 2 20.06 19.96 4.09
CA PRO A 2 21.21 19.09 4.30
C PRO A 2 21.76 19.33 5.71
N GLY A 3 21.74 18.31 6.57
CA GLY A 3 22.32 18.35 7.91
C GLY A 3 21.39 17.96 9.07
N SER A 4 20.14 17.63 8.85
CA SER A 4 19.28 17.10 9.91
C SER A 4 19.48 15.58 10.01
N SER A 5 20.25 15.16 11.01
CA SER A 5 20.36 13.75 11.40
C SER A 5 18.98 13.19 11.73
N PRO A 6 18.64 11.96 11.33
CA PRO A 6 17.31 11.38 11.56
C PRO A 6 17.00 11.12 13.05
N GLU A 7 17.93 11.39 13.95
CA GLU A 7 17.86 11.03 15.38
C GLU A 7 17.01 11.94 16.27
N ASN A 8 16.50 13.07 15.77
CA ASN A 8 15.77 14.05 16.59
C ASN A 8 14.29 14.24 16.25
N TYR A 9 13.68 13.36 15.49
CA TYR A 9 12.23 13.42 15.28
C TYR A 9 11.51 12.60 16.35
N ILE A 10 10.76 13.29 17.22
CA ILE A 10 9.85 12.66 18.20
C ILE A 10 8.80 11.78 17.51
N LEU A 11 8.45 12.10 16.26
CA LEU A 11 7.54 11.34 15.41
C LEU A 11 8.12 11.19 14.00
N ASN A 12 8.02 10.00 13.43
CA ASN A 12 8.38 9.78 12.02
C ASN A 12 7.59 10.76 11.13
N PRO A 13 8.24 11.48 10.19
CA PRO A 13 7.57 12.43 9.31
C PRO A 13 6.33 11.87 8.60
N ASN A 14 6.36 10.59 8.21
CA ASN A 14 5.24 9.93 7.55
C ASN A 14 4.00 9.82 8.46
N ILE A 15 4.21 9.57 9.77
CA ILE A 15 3.12 9.55 10.76
C ILE A 15 2.55 10.96 10.93
N SER A 16 3.41 11.97 10.96
CA SER A 16 2.97 13.36 11.06
C SER A 16 2.10 13.77 9.87
N TYR A 17 2.52 13.45 8.65
CA TYR A 17 1.72 13.73 7.44
C TYR A 17 0.37 13.04 7.47
N LEU A 18 0.31 11.80 7.94
CA LEU A 18 -0.93 11.04 8.04
C LEU A 18 -1.88 11.65 9.09
N LEU A 19 -1.35 12.05 10.25
CA LEU A 19 -2.13 12.72 11.30
C LEU A 19 -2.69 14.06 10.80
N PHE A 20 -1.87 14.89 10.17
CA PHE A 20 -2.32 16.16 9.58
C PHE A 20 -3.36 15.93 8.49
N GLY A 21 -3.15 14.96 7.60
CA GLY A 21 -4.12 14.58 6.57
C GLY A 21 -5.46 14.19 7.17
N PHE A 22 -5.46 13.38 8.24
CA PHE A 22 -6.68 12.98 8.94
C PHE A 22 -7.39 14.17 9.61
N ILE A 23 -6.65 15.06 10.26
CA ILE A 23 -7.20 16.27 10.89
C ILE A 23 -7.84 17.18 9.84
N PHE A 24 -7.15 17.45 8.73
CA PHE A 24 -7.67 18.31 7.66
C PHE A 24 -8.88 17.70 6.95
N ALA A 25 -8.93 16.36 6.81
CA ALA A 25 -10.11 15.68 6.30
C ALA A 25 -11.31 15.76 7.27
N ARG A 26 -11.05 15.69 8.59
CA ARG A 26 -12.11 15.82 9.62
C ARG A 26 -12.66 17.23 9.73
N ILE A 27 -11.84 18.25 9.56
CA ILE A 27 -12.25 19.68 9.58
C ILE A 27 -13.03 20.03 8.31
N GLY A 28 -13.01 19.17 7.28
CA GLY A 28 -13.69 19.43 6.01
C GLY A 28 -12.87 20.28 5.02
N PHE A 29 -11.59 20.53 5.34
CA PHE A 29 -10.69 21.23 4.43
C PHE A 29 -10.30 20.38 3.22
N LEU A 30 -10.20 19.05 3.41
CA LEU A 30 -9.99 18.08 2.34
C LEU A 30 -11.32 17.42 1.99
N GLU A 31 -11.82 17.69 0.80
CA GLU A 31 -12.99 17.00 0.26
C GLU A 31 -12.67 15.55 -0.07
N LYS A 32 -13.72 14.71 -0.02
CA LYS A 32 -13.61 13.33 -0.50
C LYS A 32 -13.30 13.33 -1.99
N ASP A 33 -12.36 12.48 -2.39
CA ASP A 33 -11.95 12.29 -3.79
C ASP A 33 -11.41 13.56 -4.48
N ILE A 34 -10.71 14.41 -3.72
CA ILE A 34 -10.15 15.67 -4.21
C ILE A 34 -9.28 15.48 -5.46
N PHE A 35 -8.52 14.39 -5.54
CA PHE A 35 -7.66 14.08 -6.69
C PHE A 35 -8.46 13.69 -7.93
N ALA A 36 -9.56 12.96 -7.76
CA ALA A 36 -10.46 12.63 -8.87
C ALA A 36 -11.21 13.86 -9.35
N LYS A 37 -11.73 14.67 -8.42
CA LYS A 37 -12.46 15.90 -8.74
C LYS A 37 -11.60 16.96 -9.43
N SER A 38 -10.33 17.07 -9.06
CA SER A 38 -9.38 18.02 -9.66
C SER A 38 -8.81 17.55 -11.01
N GLY A 39 -9.09 16.30 -11.42
CA GLY A 39 -8.48 15.69 -12.60
C GLY A 39 -6.98 15.41 -12.45
N SER A 40 -6.40 15.62 -11.26
CA SER A 40 -4.96 15.52 -11.00
C SER A 40 -4.48 14.10 -10.72
N SER A 41 -5.40 13.14 -10.57
CA SER A 41 -5.07 11.74 -10.20
C SER A 41 -4.05 11.10 -11.16
N GLY A 42 -4.18 11.32 -12.47
CA GLY A 42 -3.25 10.79 -13.47
C GLY A 42 -1.84 11.35 -13.33
N ILE A 43 -1.69 12.65 -13.12
CA ILE A 43 -0.39 13.31 -12.94
C ILE A 43 0.29 12.84 -11.65
N ILE A 44 -0.46 12.72 -10.57
CA ILE A 44 0.05 12.25 -9.27
C ILE A 44 0.49 10.79 -9.38
N THR A 45 -0.34 9.94 -9.99
CA THR A 45 -0.01 8.53 -10.23
C THR A 45 1.25 8.39 -11.08
N PHE A 46 1.36 9.17 -12.16
CA PHE A 46 2.53 9.20 -13.00
C PHE A 46 3.79 9.65 -12.23
N GLY A 47 3.68 10.71 -11.42
CA GLY A 47 4.77 11.18 -10.57
C GLY A 47 5.25 10.13 -9.57
N LEU A 48 4.32 9.41 -8.92
CA LEU A 48 4.64 8.32 -8.01
C LEU A 48 5.33 7.15 -8.73
N LEU A 49 4.87 6.79 -9.93
CA LEU A 49 5.51 5.73 -10.73
C LEU A 49 6.92 6.12 -11.19
N LEU A 50 7.17 7.40 -11.46
CA LEU A 50 8.51 7.88 -11.83
C LEU A 50 9.53 7.81 -10.68
N MET A 51 9.08 7.78 -9.43
CA MET A 51 9.99 7.61 -8.28
C MET A 51 10.60 6.20 -8.21
N LEU A 52 9.93 5.18 -8.77
CA LEU A 52 10.41 3.80 -8.75
C LEU A 52 11.72 3.60 -9.52
N PRO A 53 11.86 4.01 -10.80
CA PRO A 53 13.13 3.94 -11.51
C PRO A 53 14.22 4.76 -10.83
N GLY A 54 13.89 5.93 -10.26
CA GLY A 54 14.84 6.78 -9.56
C GLY A 54 15.47 6.11 -8.34
N SER A 55 14.72 5.35 -7.59
CA SER A 55 15.24 4.58 -6.44
C SER A 55 16.09 3.38 -6.88
N LEU A 56 15.71 2.71 -7.98
CA LEU A 56 16.48 1.59 -8.53
C LEU A 56 17.80 2.02 -9.16
N ALA A 57 17.87 3.21 -9.74
CA ALA A 57 19.08 3.74 -10.36
C ALA A 57 20.25 3.94 -9.37
N GLN A 58 19.97 4.00 -8.08
CA GLN A 58 20.98 4.13 -7.03
C GLN A 58 21.60 2.78 -6.60
N VAL A 59 21.05 1.66 -7.07
CA VAL A 59 21.52 0.31 -6.72
C VAL A 59 22.43 -0.21 -7.84
N SER A 60 23.62 -0.73 -7.46
CA SER A 60 24.53 -1.28 -8.44
C SER A 60 23.95 -2.54 -9.11
N PRO A 61 24.20 -2.79 -10.42
CA PRO A 61 23.69 -3.98 -11.10
C PRO A 61 24.09 -5.30 -10.45
N SER A 62 25.30 -5.36 -9.90
CA SER A 62 25.80 -6.55 -9.18
C SER A 62 25.03 -6.81 -7.89
N SER A 63 24.69 -5.74 -7.13
CA SER A 63 23.87 -5.83 -5.94
C SER A 63 22.45 -6.27 -6.27
N LEU A 64 21.87 -5.76 -7.37
CA LEU A 64 20.56 -6.19 -7.84
C LEU A 64 20.52 -7.69 -8.10
N LEU A 65 21.49 -8.22 -8.85
CA LEU A 65 21.57 -9.65 -9.17
C LEU A 65 21.69 -10.52 -7.92
N SER A 66 22.49 -10.12 -6.93
CA SER A 66 22.67 -10.87 -5.69
C SER A 66 21.43 -10.85 -4.80
N MET A 67 20.60 -9.80 -4.91
CA MET A 67 19.38 -9.65 -4.12
C MET A 67 18.16 -10.33 -4.74
N ILE A 68 18.17 -10.70 -6.02
CA ILE A 68 17.01 -11.30 -6.70
C ILE A 68 16.53 -12.55 -5.97
N VAL A 69 17.44 -13.49 -5.69
CA VAL A 69 17.07 -14.79 -5.08
C VAL A 69 16.50 -14.61 -3.66
N PRO A 70 17.19 -13.92 -2.73
CA PRO A 70 16.64 -13.75 -1.39
C PRO A 70 15.34 -12.91 -1.37
N VAL A 71 15.25 -11.85 -2.18
CA VAL A 71 14.04 -11.01 -2.26
C VAL A 71 12.86 -11.83 -2.80
N PHE A 72 13.08 -12.59 -3.88
CA PHE A 72 12.02 -13.43 -4.45
C PHE A 72 11.56 -14.50 -3.47
N GLY A 73 12.50 -15.14 -2.76
CA GLY A 73 12.18 -16.12 -1.72
C GLY A 73 11.35 -15.54 -0.57
N ILE A 74 11.72 -14.35 -0.08
CA ILE A 74 10.98 -13.67 0.98
C ILE A 74 9.59 -13.26 0.47
N LEU A 75 9.48 -12.69 -0.73
CA LEU A 75 8.19 -12.30 -1.30
C LEU A 75 7.25 -13.49 -1.46
N LEU A 76 7.76 -14.62 -1.93
CA LEU A 76 6.98 -15.84 -2.10
C LEU A 76 6.49 -16.39 -0.75
N LEU A 77 7.39 -16.47 0.23
CA LEU A 77 7.04 -16.91 1.58
C LEU A 77 6.01 -16.00 2.24
N CYS A 78 6.21 -14.69 2.17
CA CYS A 78 5.28 -13.70 2.69
C CYS A 78 3.92 -13.78 1.99
N SER A 79 3.90 -13.92 0.67
CA SER A 79 2.67 -14.04 -0.11
C SER A 79 1.84 -15.26 0.32
N ILE A 80 2.47 -16.42 0.48
CA ILE A 80 1.80 -17.63 0.95
C ILE A 80 1.28 -17.43 2.38
N GLY A 81 2.10 -16.88 3.28
CA GLY A 81 1.73 -16.63 4.68
C GLY A 81 0.56 -15.67 4.79
N ILE A 82 0.61 -14.55 4.10
CA ILE A 82 -0.46 -13.53 4.11
C ILE A 82 -1.76 -14.11 3.53
N THR A 83 -1.68 -14.80 2.39
CA THR A 83 -2.85 -15.41 1.75
C THR A 83 -3.54 -16.42 2.67
N ALA A 84 -2.75 -17.29 3.31
CA ALA A 84 -3.28 -18.30 4.24
C ALA A 84 -3.91 -17.66 5.49
N LEU A 85 -3.19 -16.75 6.15
CA LEU A 85 -3.65 -16.09 7.37
C LEU A 85 -4.88 -15.21 7.11
N CYS A 86 -4.84 -14.36 6.07
CA CYS A 86 -5.97 -13.49 5.75
C CYS A 86 -7.19 -14.27 5.28
N GLY A 87 -6.99 -15.36 4.53
CA GLY A 87 -8.07 -16.26 4.14
C GLY A 87 -8.75 -16.94 5.33
N LEU A 88 -7.97 -17.40 6.32
CA LEU A 88 -8.49 -18.00 7.56
C LEU A 88 -9.23 -16.97 8.42
N ILE A 89 -8.61 -15.84 8.71
CA ILE A 89 -9.20 -14.78 9.54
C ILE A 89 -10.45 -14.21 8.86
N GLY A 90 -10.40 -13.98 7.56
CA GLY A 90 -11.54 -13.47 6.81
C GLY A 90 -12.74 -14.42 6.83
N LYS A 91 -12.49 -15.73 6.75
CA LYS A 91 -13.53 -16.74 6.91
C LYS A 91 -14.18 -16.68 8.29
N MET A 92 -13.38 -16.46 9.34
CA MET A 92 -13.92 -16.29 10.71
C MET A 92 -14.77 -15.03 10.84
N LEU A 93 -14.47 -13.98 10.09
CA LEU A 93 -15.21 -12.72 10.05
C LEU A 93 -16.41 -12.73 9.10
N GLY A 94 -16.70 -13.86 8.44
CA GLY A 94 -17.82 -14.00 7.52
C GLY A 94 -17.56 -13.48 6.09
N TYR A 95 -16.30 -13.17 5.75
CA TYR A 95 -15.91 -12.82 4.39
C TYR A 95 -15.60 -14.06 3.55
N SER A 96 -15.71 -13.95 2.23
CA SER A 96 -15.17 -14.97 1.32
C SER A 96 -13.65 -15.13 1.55
N PRO A 97 -13.14 -16.36 1.71
CA PRO A 97 -11.70 -16.60 1.89
C PRO A 97 -10.86 -16.01 0.76
N PHE A 98 -11.35 -16.08 -0.47
CA PHE A 98 -10.67 -15.53 -1.65
C PHE A 98 -10.62 -13.99 -1.62
N ALA A 99 -11.73 -13.32 -1.26
CA ALA A 99 -11.75 -11.88 -1.13
C ALA A 99 -10.82 -11.40 0.00
N SER A 100 -10.79 -12.12 1.12
CA SER A 100 -9.91 -11.81 2.25
C SER A 100 -8.44 -12.04 1.91
N ALA A 101 -8.12 -13.10 1.19
CA ALA A 101 -6.78 -13.35 0.68
C ALA A 101 -6.34 -12.25 -0.29
N ALA A 102 -7.21 -11.84 -1.22
CA ALA A 102 -6.93 -10.74 -2.14
C ALA A 102 -6.66 -9.42 -1.39
N ILE A 103 -7.48 -9.06 -0.40
CA ILE A 103 -7.24 -7.91 0.47
C ILE A 103 -5.89 -8.05 1.19
N GLY A 104 -5.57 -9.25 1.68
CA GLY A 104 -4.29 -9.53 2.34
C GLY A 104 -3.10 -9.28 1.43
N VAL A 105 -3.14 -9.74 0.20
CA VAL A 105 -2.04 -9.54 -0.77
C VAL A 105 -1.82 -8.06 -1.09
N THR A 106 -2.85 -7.21 -1.00
CA THR A 106 -2.67 -5.75 -1.19
C THR A 106 -1.77 -5.13 -0.13
N CYS A 107 -1.56 -5.80 1.02
CA CYS A 107 -0.59 -5.39 2.03
C CYS A 107 0.86 -5.38 1.51
N MET A 108 1.14 -6.12 0.44
CA MET A 108 2.45 -6.12 -0.23
C MET A 108 2.58 -5.02 -1.29
N LEU A 109 1.47 -4.38 -1.62
CA LEU A 109 1.36 -3.38 -2.68
C LEU A 109 0.91 -2.06 -2.08
N ALA A 110 1.64 -1.00 -2.40
CA ALA A 110 1.25 0.35 -2.01
C ALA A 110 0.39 0.99 -3.11
N TYR A 111 -0.30 2.08 -2.76
CA TYR A 111 -0.90 2.96 -3.76
C TYR A 111 0.20 3.55 -4.67
N PRO A 112 0.05 3.63 -6.00
CA PRO A 112 -1.16 3.37 -6.78
C PRO A 112 -1.33 1.94 -7.31
N ALA A 113 -0.38 1.04 -7.08
CA ALA A 113 -0.40 -0.32 -7.63
C ALA A 113 -1.66 -1.09 -7.20
N THR A 114 -2.08 -0.96 -5.95
CA THR A 114 -3.32 -1.57 -5.44
C THR A 114 -4.54 -1.14 -6.23
N GLN A 115 -4.65 0.14 -6.57
CA GLN A 115 -5.77 0.66 -7.37
C GLN A 115 -5.75 0.09 -8.78
N ILE A 116 -4.60 0.10 -9.43
CA ILE A 116 -4.43 -0.41 -10.81
C ILE A 116 -4.83 -1.87 -10.87
N ILE A 117 -4.28 -2.71 -10.00
CA ILE A 117 -4.56 -4.15 -9.98
C ILE A 117 -6.04 -4.43 -9.67
N THR A 118 -6.66 -3.69 -8.76
CA THR A 118 -8.08 -3.87 -8.45
C THR A 118 -8.96 -3.52 -9.66
N THR A 119 -8.63 -2.43 -10.35
CA THR A 119 -9.36 -2.03 -11.57
C THR A 119 -9.21 -3.07 -12.66
N GLU A 120 -8.00 -3.51 -12.96
CA GLU A 120 -7.73 -4.56 -13.95
C GLU A 120 -8.43 -5.88 -13.59
N ALA A 121 -8.45 -6.25 -12.30
CA ALA A 121 -9.15 -7.44 -11.84
C ALA A 121 -10.66 -7.36 -12.07
N VAL A 122 -11.28 -6.22 -11.82
CA VAL A 122 -12.72 -6.02 -12.08
C VAL A 122 -13.00 -6.01 -13.58
N ASP A 123 -12.15 -5.36 -14.37
CA ASP A 123 -12.30 -5.25 -15.82
C ASP A 123 -12.10 -6.61 -16.53
N SER A 124 -11.33 -7.53 -15.94
CA SER A 124 -11.14 -8.88 -16.47
C SER A 124 -12.40 -9.75 -16.47
N PHE A 125 -13.43 -9.37 -15.71
CA PHE A 125 -14.72 -10.08 -15.69
C PHE A 125 -15.70 -9.60 -16.77
N GLU A 126 -15.30 -8.63 -17.60
CA GLU A 126 -16.14 -8.07 -18.67
C GLU A 126 -17.52 -7.57 -18.19
N TRP A 127 -17.62 -7.21 -16.91
CA TRP A 127 -18.86 -6.63 -16.39
C TRP A 127 -19.05 -5.20 -16.91
N GLU A 128 -20.27 -4.89 -17.33
CA GLU A 128 -20.61 -3.57 -17.85
C GLU A 128 -21.60 -2.84 -16.94
N GLY A 129 -21.63 -1.51 -17.08
CA GLY A 129 -22.62 -0.65 -16.44
C GLY A 129 -22.64 -0.75 -14.91
N GLU A 130 -23.82 -1.05 -14.36
CA GLU A 130 -24.02 -1.05 -12.90
C GLU A 130 -23.28 -2.16 -12.18
N ASP A 131 -23.10 -3.33 -12.78
CA ASP A 131 -22.45 -4.46 -12.12
C ASP A 131 -20.95 -4.20 -11.95
N ARG A 132 -20.31 -3.61 -12.95
CA ARG A 132 -18.92 -3.14 -12.86
C ARG A 132 -18.77 -2.10 -11.74
N GLN A 133 -19.68 -1.12 -11.69
CA GLN A 133 -19.63 -0.08 -10.66
C GLN A 133 -19.81 -0.65 -9.26
N ARG A 134 -20.76 -1.56 -9.06
CA ARG A 134 -20.97 -2.26 -7.78
C ARG A 134 -19.75 -3.06 -7.34
N ALA A 135 -19.09 -3.76 -8.26
CA ALA A 135 -17.86 -4.49 -7.97
C ALA A 135 -16.73 -3.54 -7.56
N MET A 136 -16.55 -2.43 -8.26
CA MET A 136 -15.56 -1.41 -7.92
C MET A 136 -15.85 -0.79 -6.56
N ASP A 137 -17.08 -0.37 -6.29
CA ASP A 137 -17.48 0.23 -5.02
C ASP A 137 -17.33 -0.71 -3.82
N TYR A 138 -17.45 -2.02 -4.07
CA TYR A 138 -17.26 -3.04 -3.04
C TYR A 138 -15.79 -3.37 -2.80
N MET A 139 -15.00 -3.56 -3.86
CA MET A 139 -13.62 -4.07 -3.78
C MET A 139 -12.60 -2.95 -3.52
N LEU A 140 -12.67 -1.86 -4.28
CA LEU A 140 -11.65 -0.83 -4.29
C LEU A 140 -11.39 -0.21 -2.91
N PRO A 141 -12.42 0.21 -2.13
CA PRO A 141 -12.18 0.77 -0.81
C PRO A 141 -11.51 -0.23 0.15
N LYS A 142 -11.91 -1.50 0.10
CA LYS A 142 -11.34 -2.54 0.97
C LYS A 142 -9.88 -2.83 0.65
N MET A 143 -9.55 -2.91 -0.64
CA MET A 143 -8.20 -3.13 -1.13
C MET A 143 -7.28 -1.95 -0.78
N ILE A 144 -7.73 -0.71 -1.02
CA ILE A 144 -6.94 0.49 -0.70
C ILE A 144 -6.75 0.64 0.80
N ILE A 145 -7.81 0.49 1.60
CA ILE A 145 -7.72 0.61 3.07
C ILE A 145 -6.82 -0.50 3.63
N GLY A 146 -6.99 -1.75 3.19
CA GLY A 146 -6.16 -2.87 3.62
C GLY A 146 -4.69 -2.64 3.30
N GLY A 147 -4.35 -2.26 2.07
CA GLY A 147 -2.99 -1.96 1.66
C GLY A 147 -2.42 -0.74 2.38
N PHE A 148 -3.18 0.35 2.46
CA PHE A 148 -2.70 1.60 3.06
C PHE A 148 -2.46 1.47 4.57
N VAL A 149 -3.39 0.89 5.33
CA VAL A 149 -3.26 0.74 6.78
C VAL A 149 -2.08 -0.16 7.15
N THR A 150 -1.90 -1.26 6.42
CA THR A 150 -0.81 -2.20 6.70
C THR A 150 0.55 -1.66 6.27
N VAL A 151 0.66 -1.12 5.05
CA VAL A 151 1.95 -0.66 4.52
C VAL A 151 2.42 0.63 5.20
N THR A 152 1.52 1.52 5.59
CA THR A 152 1.93 2.79 6.22
C THR A 152 1.94 2.73 7.73
N ILE A 153 0.81 2.46 8.36
CA ILE A 153 0.68 2.57 9.82
C ILE A 153 1.33 1.38 10.52
N ALA A 154 0.92 0.16 10.15
CA ALA A 154 1.38 -1.04 10.83
C ALA A 154 2.87 -1.30 10.59
N SER A 155 3.36 -1.14 9.34
CA SER A 155 4.77 -1.37 9.04
C SER A 155 5.70 -0.38 9.72
N VAL A 156 5.34 0.91 9.78
CA VAL A 156 6.14 1.93 10.46
C VAL A 156 6.14 1.70 11.96
N ALA A 157 4.99 1.37 12.56
CA ALA A 157 4.93 1.06 13.99
C ALA A 157 5.78 -0.18 14.32
N PHE A 158 5.68 -1.24 13.50
CA PHE A 158 6.45 -2.47 13.69
C PHE A 158 7.95 -2.25 13.49
N ALA A 159 8.35 -1.51 12.45
CA ALA A 159 9.74 -1.17 12.20
C ALA A 159 10.33 -0.33 13.35
N SER A 160 9.57 0.59 13.91
CA SER A 160 10.00 1.43 15.03
C SER A 160 10.27 0.63 16.31
N ILE A 161 9.57 -0.50 16.50
CA ILE A 161 9.78 -1.39 17.65
C ILE A 161 10.94 -2.35 17.40
N ILE A 162 11.04 -2.92 16.21
CA ILE A 162 12.01 -3.99 15.91
C ILE A 162 13.37 -3.43 15.56
N SER A 163 13.47 -2.28 14.90
CA SER A 163 14.74 -1.70 14.48
C SER A 163 15.75 -1.54 15.63
N PRO A 164 15.38 -0.97 16.80
CA PRO A 164 16.31 -0.88 17.93
C PRO A 164 16.70 -2.26 18.50
N MET A 165 15.87 -3.30 18.34
CA MET A 165 16.19 -4.64 18.84
C MET A 165 17.17 -5.40 17.94
N ILE A 166 17.25 -5.07 16.66
CA ILE A 166 18.14 -5.72 15.69
C ILE A 166 19.48 -4.99 15.58
N PHE A 167 19.48 -3.67 15.71
CA PHE A 167 20.64 -2.81 15.51
C PHE A 167 21.21 -2.21 16.80
N SER A 168 20.81 -2.75 17.95
CA SER A 168 21.35 -2.40 19.28
C SER A 168 22.66 -3.08 19.59
#